data_d6daaa7e4dbdd7868c5db369f57a723b
#
_entry.id   d6daaa7e4dbdd7868c5db369f57a723b
#
_cell.length_a   1.000
_cell.length_b   1.000
_cell.length_c   1.000
_cell.angle_alpha   90.00
_cell.angle_beta   90.00
_cell.angle_gamma   90.00
#
_symmetry.space_group_name_H-M   'P 1'
#
loop_
_entity.id
_entity.type
_entity.pdbx_description
1 polymer ?
#
loop_
_entity_poly.entity_id
_entity_poly.type
_entity_poly.pdbx_seq_one_letter_code
_entity_poly.pdbx_strand_id
1 'polypeptide(L)'
;LPLYSLLAAISRFSLQTSARNQWFGTVTARDHDPVQQHVAILLADGTTRLKVAITAQSGKRLALEEGKEVLVLLKAPWVNITRDPTDALQADNQLQGVVTHIDRGDEQCEVLMALPDGQTLCATLPHAQAVNLEEGTEVTAYFNADRVIIATLC
;
A
#
# COMPACT_ATOMS: atom_id res chain seq x y z
N LEU A 1 -3.53 -25.39 -5.44
CA LEU A 1 -3.89 -24.16 -4.72
C LEU A 1 -3.28 -22.95 -5.43
N PRO A 2 -4.05 -21.86 -5.56
CA PRO A 2 -3.46 -20.61 -6.04
C PRO A 2 -2.30 -20.20 -5.12
N LEU A 3 -1.23 -19.66 -5.71
CA LEU A 3 -0.06 -19.26 -4.94
C LEU A 3 -0.37 -18.15 -3.93
N TYR A 4 -1.32 -17.28 -4.26
CA TYR A 4 -1.80 -16.27 -3.31
C TYR A 4 -2.39 -16.88 -2.06
N SER A 5 -3.11 -17.99 -2.17
CA SER A 5 -3.67 -18.68 -0.99
C SER A 5 -2.57 -19.22 -0.10
N LEU A 6 -1.49 -19.74 -0.69
CA LEU A 6 -0.35 -20.25 0.06
C LEU A 6 0.39 -19.11 0.75
N LEU A 7 0.66 -18.01 0.02
CA LEU A 7 1.34 -16.85 0.58
C LEU A 7 0.50 -16.22 1.71
N ALA A 8 -0.81 -16.14 1.53
CA ALA A 8 -1.70 -15.62 2.57
C ALA A 8 -1.68 -16.48 3.81
N ALA A 9 -1.69 -17.81 3.66
CA ALA A 9 -1.62 -18.75 4.79
C ALA A 9 -0.30 -18.61 5.55
N ILE A 10 0.81 -18.49 4.83
CA ILE A 10 2.14 -18.32 5.45
C ILE A 10 2.22 -16.99 6.18
N SER A 11 1.76 -15.89 5.58
CA SER A 11 1.82 -14.57 6.21
C SER A 11 0.97 -14.51 7.48
N ARG A 12 -0.14 -15.24 7.51
CA ARG A 12 -1.03 -15.30 8.67
C ARG A 12 -0.37 -15.94 9.88
N PHE A 13 0.46 -16.96 9.67
CA PHE A 13 1.06 -17.73 10.73
C PHE A 13 2.55 -17.45 10.98
N SER A 14 3.26 -16.92 9.99
CA SER A 14 4.70 -16.75 10.05
C SER A 14 5.16 -15.30 10.01
N LEU A 15 4.41 -14.41 9.37
CA LEU A 15 4.80 -13.01 9.22
C LEU A 15 4.08 -12.14 10.24
N GLN A 16 4.88 -11.50 11.10
CA GLN A 16 4.41 -10.48 12.03
C GLN A 16 5.12 -9.17 11.71
N THR A 17 4.35 -8.10 11.55
CA THR A 17 4.90 -6.80 11.18
C THR A 17 4.01 -5.68 11.75
N SER A 18 4.61 -4.53 11.99
CA SER A 18 3.87 -3.33 12.41
C SER A 18 3.15 -2.63 11.25
N ALA A 19 3.36 -3.07 10.01
CA ALA A 19 2.65 -2.51 8.87
C ALA A 19 1.19 -2.94 8.89
N ARG A 20 0.27 -1.96 8.99
CA ARG A 20 -1.17 -2.22 9.04
C ARG A 20 -1.72 -2.62 7.68
N ASN A 21 -1.09 -2.17 6.60
CA ASN A 21 -1.53 -2.47 5.24
C ASN A 21 -0.66 -3.57 4.66
N GLN A 22 -1.30 -4.68 4.30
CA GLN A 22 -0.64 -5.86 3.74
C GLN A 22 -1.50 -6.35 2.58
N TRP A 23 -0.94 -6.31 1.37
CA TRP A 23 -1.66 -6.71 0.16
C TRP A 23 -0.83 -7.67 -0.67
N PHE A 24 -1.50 -8.65 -1.26
CA PHE A 24 -0.85 -9.57 -2.19
C PHE A 24 -0.87 -8.96 -3.58
N GLY A 25 0.20 -9.18 -4.34
CA GLY A 25 0.30 -8.65 -5.67
C GLY A 25 1.29 -9.40 -6.53
N THR A 26 1.40 -8.99 -7.78
CA THR A 26 2.29 -9.58 -8.77
C THR A 26 3.09 -8.48 -9.43
N VAL A 27 4.39 -8.69 -9.58
CA VAL A 27 5.26 -7.76 -10.31
C VAL A 27 4.87 -7.81 -11.79
N THR A 28 4.57 -6.63 -12.36
CA THR A 28 4.25 -6.52 -13.79
C THR A 28 5.36 -5.88 -14.60
N ALA A 29 6.23 -5.10 -13.97
CA ALA A 29 7.37 -4.47 -14.64
C ALA A 29 8.41 -4.04 -13.62
N ARG A 30 9.67 -4.00 -14.04
CA ARG A 30 10.77 -3.44 -13.26
C ARG A 30 11.74 -2.75 -14.22
N ASP A 31 12.14 -1.52 -13.89
CA ASP A 31 13.18 -0.86 -14.67
C ASP A 31 14.57 -1.41 -14.30
N HIS A 32 15.58 -1.00 -15.02
CA HIS A 32 16.94 -1.53 -14.85
C HIS A 32 17.96 -0.46 -14.49
N ASP A 33 17.51 0.59 -13.80
CA ASP A 33 18.44 1.59 -13.31
C ASP A 33 19.48 0.94 -12.38
N PRO A 34 20.75 1.32 -12.46
CA PRO A 34 21.80 0.65 -11.68
C PRO A 34 21.79 0.96 -10.18
N VAL A 35 21.08 1.97 -9.72
CA VAL A 35 21.07 2.36 -8.30
C VAL A 35 19.70 2.16 -7.67
N GLN A 36 18.69 2.88 -8.15
CA GLN A 36 17.34 2.79 -7.66
C GLN A 36 16.41 2.39 -8.79
N GLN A 37 15.57 1.40 -8.53
CA GLN A 37 14.65 0.89 -9.53
C GLN A 37 13.21 1.11 -9.07
N HIS A 38 12.31 1.22 -10.04
CA HIS A 38 10.87 1.25 -9.80
C HIS A 38 10.26 -0.05 -10.28
N VAL A 39 9.39 -0.59 -9.43
CA VAL A 39 8.68 -1.84 -9.70
C VAL A 39 7.19 -1.51 -9.76
N ALA A 40 6.53 -1.97 -10.81
CA ALA A 40 5.07 -1.87 -10.92
C ALA A 40 4.46 -3.16 -10.40
N ILE A 41 3.48 -3.04 -9.51
CA ILE A 41 2.81 -4.18 -8.91
C ILE A 41 1.32 -4.06 -9.14
N LEU A 42 0.72 -5.15 -9.63
CA LEU A 42 -0.73 -5.28 -9.74
C LEU A 42 -1.21 -6.07 -8.51
N LEU A 43 -2.08 -5.47 -7.70
CA LEU A 43 -2.59 -6.13 -6.52
C LEU A 43 -3.54 -7.28 -6.90
N ALA A 44 -3.81 -8.15 -5.93
CA ALA A 44 -4.62 -9.36 -6.15
C ALA A 44 -6.06 -9.06 -6.61
N ASP A 45 -6.53 -7.82 -6.41
CA ASP A 45 -7.84 -7.38 -6.90
C ASP A 45 -7.92 -7.31 -8.44
N GLY A 46 -6.78 -7.38 -9.12
CA GLY A 46 -6.70 -7.31 -10.57
C GLY A 46 -6.81 -5.92 -11.17
N THR A 47 -6.98 -4.88 -10.36
CA THR A 47 -7.17 -3.51 -10.85
C THR A 47 -6.24 -2.48 -10.23
N THR A 48 -5.92 -2.61 -8.94
CA THR A 48 -5.08 -1.63 -8.25
C THR A 48 -3.61 -1.83 -8.61
N ARG A 49 -2.98 -0.76 -9.09
CA ARG A 49 -1.57 -0.76 -9.47
C ARG A 49 -0.79 0.15 -8.53
N LEU A 50 0.36 -0.35 -8.07
CA LEU A 50 1.25 0.41 -7.21
C LEU A 50 2.62 0.56 -7.86
N LYS A 51 3.26 1.70 -7.60
CA LYS A 51 4.66 1.94 -7.93
C LYS A 51 5.49 1.83 -6.65
N VAL A 52 6.53 1.04 -6.68
CA VAL A 52 7.41 0.81 -5.54
C VAL A 52 8.83 1.15 -5.95
N ALA A 53 9.55 1.90 -5.10
CA ALA A 53 10.95 2.21 -5.32
C ALA A 53 11.80 1.30 -4.44
N ILE A 54 12.78 0.65 -5.05
CA ILE A 54 13.70 -0.25 -4.37
C ILE A 54 15.12 0.02 -4.84
N THR A 55 16.11 -0.46 -4.09
CA THR A 55 17.49 -0.45 -4.59
C THR A 55 17.65 -1.53 -5.67
N ALA A 56 18.55 -1.30 -6.61
CA ALA A 56 18.85 -2.30 -7.64
C ALA A 56 19.29 -3.62 -7.00
N GLN A 57 20.05 -3.54 -5.91
CA GLN A 57 20.51 -4.73 -5.18
C GLN A 57 19.32 -5.52 -4.59
N SER A 58 18.34 -4.83 -4.00
CA SER A 58 17.14 -5.48 -3.48
C SER A 58 16.33 -6.13 -4.59
N GLY A 59 16.18 -5.46 -5.74
CA GLY A 59 15.47 -6.02 -6.89
C GLY A 59 16.09 -7.32 -7.37
N LYS A 60 17.41 -7.38 -7.39
CA LYS A 60 18.14 -8.60 -7.77
C LYS A 60 18.00 -9.68 -6.70
N ARG A 61 18.23 -9.32 -5.44
CA ARG A 61 18.19 -10.28 -4.33
C ARG A 61 16.82 -10.92 -4.18
N LEU A 62 15.75 -10.14 -4.34
CA LEU A 62 14.37 -10.62 -4.21
C LEU A 62 13.84 -11.21 -5.52
N ALA A 63 14.62 -11.16 -6.61
CA ALA A 63 14.23 -11.67 -7.93
C ALA A 63 12.89 -11.08 -8.39
N LEU A 64 12.76 -9.75 -8.34
CA LEU A 64 11.52 -9.05 -8.65
C LEU A 64 11.32 -8.92 -10.17
N GLU A 65 11.19 -10.07 -10.82
CA GLU A 65 10.91 -10.14 -12.25
C GLU A 65 9.42 -10.21 -12.52
N GLU A 66 9.02 -9.89 -13.75
CA GLU A 66 7.63 -9.96 -14.17
C GLU A 66 7.03 -11.33 -13.83
N GLY A 67 5.86 -11.33 -13.19
CA GLY A 67 5.18 -12.54 -12.75
C GLY A 67 5.50 -12.98 -11.34
N LYS A 68 6.47 -12.36 -10.66
CA LYS A 68 6.80 -12.70 -9.27
C LYS A 68 5.67 -12.28 -8.34
N GLU A 69 5.21 -13.20 -7.52
CA GLU A 69 4.21 -12.89 -6.51
C GLU A 69 4.86 -12.35 -5.25
N VAL A 70 4.27 -11.31 -4.70
CA VAL A 70 4.84 -10.55 -3.59
C VAL A 70 3.76 -10.19 -2.57
N LEU A 71 4.22 -9.87 -1.36
CA LEU A 71 3.42 -9.23 -0.33
C LEU A 71 3.87 -7.79 -0.23
N VAL A 72 2.93 -6.86 -0.34
CA VAL A 72 3.19 -5.42 -0.24
C VAL A 72 2.83 -4.97 1.17
N LEU A 73 3.76 -4.28 1.82
CA LEU A 73 3.59 -3.76 3.18
C LEU A 73 3.69 -2.25 3.17
N LEU A 74 2.77 -1.59 3.89
CA LEU A 74 2.77 -0.13 3.99
C LEU A 74 2.30 0.26 5.40
N LYS A 75 3.13 1.04 6.09
CA LYS A 75 2.78 1.50 7.44
C LYS A 75 1.73 2.59 7.38
N ALA A 76 0.73 2.51 8.25
CA ALA A 76 -0.37 3.46 8.29
C ALA A 76 0.07 4.93 8.42
N PRO A 77 1.10 5.28 9.23
CA PRO A 77 1.55 6.68 9.32
C PRO A 77 2.13 7.26 8.03
N TRP A 78 2.48 6.41 7.06
CA TRP A 78 3.05 6.86 5.79
C TRP A 78 1.99 7.09 4.71
N VAL A 79 0.73 6.83 5.02
CA VAL A 79 -0.40 7.08 4.12
C VAL A 79 -0.94 8.47 4.42
N ASN A 80 -1.09 9.28 3.38
CA ASN A 80 -1.74 10.58 3.46
C ASN A 80 -3.16 10.45 2.90
N ILE A 81 -4.10 11.18 3.48
CA ILE A 81 -5.49 11.20 3.02
C ILE A 81 -5.91 12.63 2.77
N THR A 82 -6.58 12.87 1.64
CA THR A 82 -7.11 14.17 1.29
C THR A 82 -8.50 14.04 0.68
N ARG A 83 -9.33 15.06 0.89
CA ARG A 83 -10.62 15.19 0.20
C ARG A 83 -10.46 15.80 -1.18
N ASP A 84 -9.37 16.50 -1.42
CA ASP A 84 -9.09 17.16 -2.70
C ASP A 84 -8.06 16.35 -3.49
N PRO A 85 -8.46 15.69 -4.60
CA PRO A 85 -7.52 14.86 -5.37
C PRO A 85 -6.30 15.63 -5.89
N THR A 86 -6.39 16.97 -6.01
CA THR A 86 -5.25 17.77 -6.49
C THR A 86 -4.09 17.75 -5.51
N ASP A 87 -4.33 17.54 -4.21
CA ASP A 87 -3.27 17.43 -3.21
C ASP A 87 -2.39 16.18 -3.43
N ALA A 88 -2.93 15.19 -4.12
CA ALA A 88 -2.24 13.91 -4.35
C ALA A 88 -1.51 13.84 -5.68
N LEU A 89 -1.58 14.88 -6.53
CA LEU A 89 -1.08 14.81 -7.91
C LEU A 89 0.43 14.56 -8.02
N GLN A 90 1.20 14.97 -7.00
CA GLN A 90 2.65 14.79 -7.00
C GLN A 90 3.10 13.47 -6.39
N ALA A 91 2.20 12.71 -5.78
CA ALA A 91 2.55 11.44 -5.17
C ALA A 91 2.65 10.34 -6.23
N ASP A 92 3.53 9.37 -5.96
CA ASP A 92 3.73 8.24 -6.86
C ASP A 92 2.50 7.33 -6.92
N ASN A 93 1.78 7.20 -5.80
CA ASN A 93 0.62 6.33 -5.68
C ASN A 93 -0.58 7.11 -5.18
N GLN A 94 -1.74 6.88 -5.79
CA GLN A 94 -3.00 7.52 -5.45
C GLN A 94 -4.10 6.46 -5.50
N LEU A 95 -4.85 6.30 -4.40
CA LEU A 95 -5.93 5.33 -4.30
C LEU A 95 -7.19 6.03 -3.82
N GLN A 96 -8.25 5.98 -4.62
CA GLN A 96 -9.52 6.58 -4.28
C GLN A 96 -10.37 5.61 -3.46
N GLY A 97 -11.13 6.14 -2.54
CA GLY A 97 -12.00 5.33 -1.71
C GLY A 97 -12.90 6.16 -0.82
N VAL A 98 -13.54 5.50 0.13
CA VAL A 98 -14.51 6.10 1.04
C VAL A 98 -14.13 5.76 2.47
N VAL A 99 -14.14 6.75 3.36
CA VAL A 99 -13.89 6.53 4.79
C VAL A 99 -14.99 5.66 5.36
N THR A 100 -14.61 4.57 6.02
CA THR A 100 -15.56 3.66 6.67
C THR A 100 -15.55 3.75 8.18
N HIS A 101 -14.43 4.18 8.77
CA HIS A 101 -14.31 4.27 10.22
C HIS A 101 -13.19 5.24 10.59
N ILE A 102 -13.41 6.00 11.67
CA ILE A 102 -12.39 6.87 12.24
C ILE A 102 -12.33 6.62 13.74
N ASP A 103 -11.14 6.30 14.22
CA ASP A 103 -10.88 6.15 15.64
C ASP A 103 -10.03 7.34 16.09
N ARG A 104 -10.63 8.24 16.85
CA ARG A 104 -10.02 9.53 17.20
C ARG A 104 -9.28 9.43 18.53
N GLY A 105 -7.97 9.53 18.48
CA GLY A 105 -7.14 9.65 19.66
C GLY A 105 -6.88 11.12 20.00
N ASP A 106 -6.05 11.36 21.01
CA ASP A 106 -5.73 12.72 21.45
C ASP A 106 -4.87 13.48 20.45
N GLU A 107 -3.83 12.82 19.93
CA GLU A 107 -2.90 13.42 18.97
C GLU A 107 -3.03 12.83 17.57
N GLN A 108 -3.37 11.57 17.47
CA GLN A 108 -3.45 10.81 16.23
C GLN A 108 -4.82 10.21 16.07
N CYS A 109 -5.23 10.07 14.82
CA CYS A 109 -6.46 9.37 14.45
C CYS A 109 -6.13 8.21 13.53
N GLU A 110 -6.82 7.09 13.70
CA GLU A 110 -6.75 5.97 12.78
C GLU A 110 -7.96 6.05 11.84
N VAL A 111 -7.68 6.06 10.53
CA VAL A 111 -8.72 6.16 9.51
C VAL A 111 -8.71 4.89 8.68
N LEU A 112 -9.86 4.26 8.56
CA LEU A 112 -10.05 3.13 7.66
C LEU A 112 -10.85 3.61 6.46
N MET A 113 -10.38 3.25 5.26
CA MET A 113 -11.11 3.54 4.04
C MET A 113 -11.29 2.29 3.20
N ALA A 114 -12.43 2.18 2.54
CA ALA A 114 -12.71 1.11 1.60
C ALA A 114 -12.27 1.54 0.20
N LEU A 115 -11.50 0.67 -0.46
CA LEU A 115 -11.14 0.82 -1.86
C LEU A 115 -12.29 0.28 -2.73
N PRO A 116 -12.38 0.65 -4.02
CA PRO A 116 -13.51 0.26 -4.86
C PRO A 116 -13.75 -1.25 -4.97
N ASP A 117 -12.71 -2.05 -4.77
CA ASP A 117 -12.81 -3.51 -4.85
C ASP A 117 -13.15 -4.18 -3.51
N GLY A 118 -13.38 -3.39 -2.46
CA GLY A 118 -13.72 -3.90 -1.13
C GLY A 118 -12.53 -4.10 -0.20
N GLN A 119 -11.31 -3.90 -0.66
CA GLN A 119 -10.14 -3.94 0.23
C GLN A 119 -10.14 -2.71 1.15
N THR A 120 -9.53 -2.86 2.32
CA THR A 120 -9.45 -1.78 3.31
C THR A 120 -8.03 -1.26 3.38
N LEU A 121 -7.89 0.06 3.47
CA LEU A 121 -6.63 0.74 3.69
C LEU A 121 -6.71 1.48 5.03
N CYS A 122 -5.63 1.37 5.83
CA CYS A 122 -5.52 2.02 7.13
C CYS A 122 -4.50 3.15 7.04
N ALA A 123 -4.87 4.33 7.53
CA ALA A 123 -3.98 5.47 7.67
C ALA A 123 -4.00 5.97 9.10
N THR A 124 -2.84 6.44 9.59
CA THR A 124 -2.74 7.15 10.85
C THR A 124 -2.41 8.60 10.55
N LEU A 125 -3.27 9.51 10.97
CA LEU A 125 -3.14 10.93 10.67
C LEU A 125 -3.05 11.75 11.95
N PRO A 126 -2.31 12.88 11.95
CA PRO A 126 -2.44 13.85 13.02
C PRO A 126 -3.90 14.30 13.15
N HIS A 127 -4.33 14.57 14.36
CA HIS A 127 -5.72 14.96 14.65
C HIS A 127 -6.20 16.11 13.75
N ALA A 128 -5.36 17.11 13.55
CA ALA A 128 -5.70 18.28 12.72
C ALA A 128 -6.01 17.91 11.27
N GLN A 129 -5.39 16.87 10.74
CA GLN A 129 -5.64 16.43 9.36
C GLN A 129 -6.89 15.58 9.21
N ALA A 130 -7.41 15.04 10.31
CA ALA A 130 -8.61 14.19 10.29
C ALA A 130 -9.87 14.95 10.69
N VAL A 131 -9.77 16.23 11.03
CA VAL A 131 -10.89 17.00 11.60
C VAL A 131 -12.06 17.11 10.62
N ASN A 132 -11.80 17.15 9.33
CA ASN A 132 -12.83 17.27 8.29
C ASN A 132 -13.25 15.94 7.70
N LEU A 133 -12.79 14.81 8.26
CA LEU A 133 -13.13 13.48 7.76
C LEU A 133 -14.21 12.88 8.60
N GLU A 134 -15.16 12.23 7.95
CA GLU A 134 -16.27 11.50 8.57
C GLU A 134 -16.53 10.22 7.80
N GLU A 135 -17.22 9.28 8.40
CA GLU A 135 -17.67 8.08 7.69
C GLU A 135 -18.48 8.48 6.46
N GLY A 136 -18.21 7.86 5.34
CA GLY A 136 -18.87 8.16 4.07
C GLY A 136 -18.18 9.24 3.24
N THR A 137 -17.13 9.90 3.78
CA THR A 137 -16.39 10.91 3.02
C THR A 137 -15.57 10.26 1.90
N GLU A 138 -15.74 10.77 0.68
CA GLU A 138 -14.88 10.36 -0.44
C GLU A 138 -13.51 11.00 -0.30
N VAL A 139 -12.47 10.19 -0.40
CA VAL A 139 -11.09 10.62 -0.17
C VAL A 139 -10.14 9.96 -1.17
N THR A 140 -8.94 10.54 -1.26
CA THR A 140 -7.82 9.95 -1.97
C THR A 140 -6.69 9.70 -0.97
N ALA A 141 -6.25 8.44 -0.90
CA ALA A 141 -5.04 8.08 -0.17
C ALA A 141 -3.86 8.22 -1.10
N TYR A 142 -2.75 8.78 -0.63
CA TYR A 142 -1.57 8.94 -1.45
C TYR A 142 -0.30 8.72 -0.63
N PHE A 143 0.70 8.16 -1.30
CA PHE A 143 1.98 7.84 -0.69
C PHE A 143 3.04 7.67 -1.77
N ASN A 144 4.29 7.86 -1.40
CA ASN A 144 5.38 7.75 -2.36
C ASN A 144 5.89 6.32 -2.47
N ALA A 145 6.48 6.03 -3.61
CA ALA A 145 6.98 4.69 -3.95
C ALA A 145 8.03 4.17 -2.97
N ASP A 146 8.83 5.07 -2.38
CA ASP A 146 9.91 4.70 -1.47
C ASP A 146 9.40 4.30 -0.07
N ARG A 147 8.10 4.49 0.22
CA ARG A 147 7.50 4.10 1.50
C ARG A 147 6.95 2.67 1.48
N VAL A 148 6.85 2.08 0.31
CA VAL A 148 6.27 0.75 0.15
C VAL A 148 7.36 -0.30 0.30
N ILE A 149 7.06 -1.35 1.07
CA ILE A 149 7.98 -2.45 1.35
C ILE A 149 7.46 -3.69 0.63
N ILE A 150 8.38 -4.44 0.01
CA ILE A 150 8.06 -5.69 -0.67
C ILE A 150 8.66 -6.85 0.13
N ALA A 151 7.85 -7.88 0.38
CA ALA A 151 8.29 -9.14 0.96
C ALA A 151 7.98 -10.28 -0.01
N THR A 152 8.86 -11.26 -0.05
CA THR A 152 8.70 -12.45 -0.90
C THR A 152 8.86 -13.71 -0.07
N LEU A 153 8.45 -14.85 -0.64
CA LEU A 153 8.81 -16.15 -0.10
C LEU A 153 10.25 -16.46 -0.44
N CYS A 154 10.95 -17.05 0.51
CA CYS A 154 12.32 -17.51 0.29
C CYS A 154 12.36 -18.78 -0.57
#